data_b50b070958aea18df9fde197acb47d22
#
_entry.id   b50b070958aea18df9fde197acb47d22
#
_cell.length_a   1.000
_cell.length_b   1.000
_cell.length_c   1.000
_cell.angle_alpha   90.00
_cell.angle_beta   90.00
_cell.angle_gamma   90.00
#
_symmetry.space_group_name_H-M   'P 1'
#
loop_
_entity.id
_entity.type
_entity.pdbx_description
1 polymer ?
#
loop_
_entity_poly.entity_id
_entity_poly.type
_entity_poly.pdbx_seq_one_letter_code
_entity_poly.pdbx_strand_id
1 'polypeptide(L)'
;MKLKIAVLAGDGIGPEIMEQGVAVVNAVARKFGHEVEYREAICGADAIDKVGDPFPEETFRTCMDCDAVLFAAVGDPKYDNDPTSKVRPEQGLLAMRKKLGLFANIRPIETFDCLVHKSPLKDEI
;
A
#
# COMPACT_ATOMS: atom_id res chain seq x y z
N MET A 1 -8.84 19.12 -8.86
CA MET A 1 -8.13 19.21 -7.55
C MET A 1 -6.66 18.97 -7.80
N LYS A 2 -5.79 19.51 -6.94
CA LYS A 2 -4.37 19.14 -6.88
C LYS A 2 -4.20 18.20 -5.70
N LEU A 3 -3.63 17.03 -5.94
CA LEU A 3 -3.45 15.98 -4.94
C LEU A 3 -1.97 15.61 -4.87
N LYS A 4 -1.47 15.43 -3.65
CA LYS A 4 -0.15 14.86 -3.39
C LYS A 4 -0.35 13.45 -2.87
N ILE A 5 0.28 12.48 -3.50
CA ILE A 5 0.17 11.06 -3.14
C ILE A 5 1.56 10.52 -2.83
N ALA A 6 1.74 10.03 -1.60
CA ALA A 6 2.91 9.25 -1.26
C ALA A 6 2.81 7.86 -1.90
N VAL A 7 3.84 7.43 -2.60
CA VAL A 7 3.89 6.13 -3.30
C VAL A 7 4.83 5.21 -2.55
N LEU A 8 4.28 4.15 -1.97
CA LEU A 8 5.01 3.11 -1.26
C LEU A 8 4.87 1.80 -2.02
N ALA A 9 5.78 1.56 -2.95
CA ALA A 9 5.77 0.34 -3.76
C ALA A 9 5.99 -0.92 -2.90
N GLY A 10 6.80 -0.79 -1.84
CA GLY A 10 7.15 -1.92 -1.00
C GLY A 10 8.18 -2.83 -1.66
N ASP A 11 7.95 -4.13 -1.58
CA ASP A 11 8.87 -5.16 -2.05
C ASP A 11 8.14 -6.31 -2.75
N GLY A 12 8.88 -7.33 -3.16
CA GLY A 12 8.32 -8.48 -3.87
C GLY A 12 7.62 -8.06 -5.17
N ILE A 13 6.33 -8.35 -5.27
CA ILE A 13 5.48 -7.96 -6.40
C ILE A 13 5.04 -6.47 -6.36
N GLY A 14 5.30 -5.80 -5.23
CA GLY A 14 4.84 -4.43 -4.98
C GLY A 14 5.17 -3.43 -6.08
N PRO A 15 6.43 -3.32 -6.56
CA PRO A 15 6.79 -2.39 -7.63
C PRO A 15 6.01 -2.62 -8.93
N GLU A 16 5.81 -3.87 -9.33
CA GLU A 16 5.08 -4.22 -10.56
C GLU A 16 3.60 -3.79 -10.47
N ILE A 17 2.93 -4.09 -9.37
CA ILE A 17 1.52 -3.69 -9.20
C ILE A 17 1.37 -2.19 -8.96
N MET A 18 2.37 -1.54 -8.36
CA MET A 18 2.36 -0.09 -8.15
C MET A 18 2.39 0.66 -9.47
N GLU A 19 3.17 0.22 -10.45
CA GLU A 19 3.20 0.81 -11.78
C GLU A 19 1.80 0.84 -12.40
N GLN A 20 1.06 -0.27 -12.31
CA GLN A 20 -0.31 -0.35 -12.80
C GLN A 20 -1.27 0.51 -11.98
N GLY A 21 -1.11 0.54 -10.66
CA GLY A 21 -1.88 1.41 -9.75
C GLY A 21 -1.73 2.89 -10.13
N VAL A 22 -0.52 3.36 -10.33
CA VAL A 22 -0.23 4.74 -10.77
C VAL A 22 -0.82 5.01 -12.15
N ALA A 23 -0.74 4.06 -13.09
CA ALA A 23 -1.35 4.21 -14.42
C ALA A 23 -2.87 4.41 -14.33
N VAL A 24 -3.56 3.65 -13.46
CA VAL A 24 -5.01 3.81 -13.21
C VAL A 24 -5.31 5.18 -12.59
N VAL A 25 -4.58 5.58 -11.54
CA VAL A 25 -4.77 6.90 -10.91
C VAL A 25 -4.60 8.02 -11.94
N ASN A 26 -3.58 7.94 -12.80
CA ASN A 26 -3.34 8.92 -13.86
C ASN A 26 -4.48 8.95 -14.89
N ALA A 27 -5.04 7.80 -15.25
CA ALA A 27 -6.17 7.74 -16.18
C ALA A 27 -7.41 8.41 -15.58
N VAL A 28 -7.71 8.13 -14.31
CA VAL A 28 -8.81 8.74 -13.56
C VAL A 28 -8.60 10.25 -13.41
N ALA A 29 -7.40 10.66 -13.01
CA ALA A 29 -7.05 12.08 -12.85
C ALA A 29 -7.27 12.87 -14.14
N ARG A 30 -6.80 12.35 -15.27
CA ARG A 30 -7.03 12.95 -16.60
C ARG A 30 -8.51 13.06 -16.95
N LYS A 31 -9.27 11.97 -16.70
CA LYS A 31 -10.72 11.94 -17.02
C LYS A 31 -11.49 13.00 -16.25
N PHE A 32 -11.13 13.26 -15.00
CA PHE A 32 -11.85 14.16 -14.10
C PHE A 32 -11.16 15.52 -13.90
N GLY A 33 -10.10 15.81 -14.64
CA GLY A 33 -9.41 17.12 -14.59
C GLY A 33 -8.68 17.36 -13.26
N HIS A 34 -8.06 16.32 -12.70
CA HIS A 34 -7.23 16.41 -11.49
C HIS A 34 -5.75 16.46 -11.84
N GLU A 35 -4.96 17.14 -11.02
CA GLU A 35 -3.49 17.12 -11.07
C GLU A 35 -3.00 16.25 -9.90
N VAL A 36 -2.07 15.34 -10.18
CA VAL A 36 -1.49 14.47 -9.14
C VAL A 36 0.02 14.62 -9.13
N GLU A 37 0.56 14.93 -7.95
CA GLU A 37 1.99 14.92 -7.65
C GLU A 37 2.31 13.64 -6.86
N TYR A 38 3.26 12.85 -7.31
CA TYR A 38 3.69 11.64 -6.62
C TYR A 38 4.99 11.88 -5.86
N ARG A 39 5.08 11.35 -4.65
CA ARG A 39 6.28 11.33 -3.82
C ARG A 39 6.61 9.91 -3.42
N GLU A 40 7.66 9.37 -3.98
CA GLU A 40 8.11 8.02 -3.69
C GLU A 40 8.85 7.95 -2.35
N ALA A 41 8.61 6.87 -1.61
CA ALA A 41 9.34 6.55 -0.39
C ALA A 41 9.46 5.03 -0.20
N ILE A 42 10.51 4.61 0.50
CA ILE A 42 10.82 3.21 0.72
C ILE A 42 10.05 2.65 1.92
N CYS A 43 9.64 1.38 1.85
CA CYS A 43 9.05 0.65 2.97
C CYS A 43 9.27 -0.86 2.80
N GLY A 44 8.99 -1.62 3.87
CA GLY A 44 9.10 -3.08 3.85
C GLY A 44 10.53 -3.57 3.79
N ALA A 45 10.79 -4.64 3.02
CA ALA A 45 12.09 -5.27 2.89
C ALA A 45 13.14 -4.35 2.28
N ASP A 46 12.77 -3.56 1.25
CA ASP A 46 13.67 -2.58 0.63
C ASP A 46 14.18 -1.55 1.65
N ALA A 47 13.32 -1.11 2.56
CA ALA A 47 13.69 -0.18 3.61
C ALA A 47 14.57 -0.86 4.69
N ILE A 48 14.26 -2.11 5.06
CA ILE A 48 15.12 -2.87 5.99
C ILE A 48 16.52 -3.03 5.42
N ASP A 49 16.64 -3.39 4.14
CA ASP A 49 17.94 -3.59 3.48
C ASP A 49 18.78 -2.32 3.42
N LYS A 50 18.14 -1.17 3.23
CA LYS A 50 18.83 0.12 3.08
C LYS A 50 19.16 0.78 4.41
N VAL A 51 18.23 0.73 5.37
CA VAL A 51 18.32 1.53 6.62
C VAL A 51 17.99 0.75 7.89
N GLY A 52 17.66 -0.55 7.80
CA GLY A 52 17.36 -1.40 8.96
C GLY A 52 15.99 -1.20 9.59
N ASP A 53 15.14 -0.36 9.03
CA ASP A 53 13.78 -0.05 9.52
C ASP A 53 12.76 -0.26 8.40
N PRO A 54 11.70 -1.08 8.58
CA PRO A 54 10.68 -1.33 7.57
C PRO A 54 9.77 -0.13 7.28
N PHE A 55 9.75 0.89 8.15
CA PHE A 55 9.02 2.14 7.96
C PHE A 55 9.80 3.33 8.53
N PRO A 56 10.84 3.80 7.82
CA PRO A 56 11.73 4.87 8.27
C PRO A 56 10.98 6.18 8.57
N GLU A 57 11.59 6.98 9.41
CA GLU A 57 11.06 8.31 9.78
C GLU A 57 10.90 9.24 8.56
N GLU A 58 11.80 9.14 7.58
CA GLU A 58 11.71 9.90 6.33
C GLU A 58 10.45 9.52 5.53
N THR A 59 10.17 8.21 5.43
CA THR A 59 8.94 7.70 4.81
C THR A 59 7.70 8.20 5.54
N PHE A 60 7.71 8.18 6.88
CA PHE A 60 6.62 8.73 7.68
C PHE A 60 6.38 10.22 7.37
N ARG A 61 7.41 11.03 7.31
CA ARG A 61 7.30 12.46 6.96
C ARG A 61 6.75 12.66 5.57
N THR A 62 7.24 11.89 4.59
CA THR A 62 6.72 11.93 3.22
C THR A 62 5.22 11.63 3.19
N CYS A 63 4.76 10.62 3.93
CA CYS A 63 3.33 10.30 4.04
C CYS A 63 2.52 11.44 4.67
N MET A 64 3.05 12.07 5.73
CA MET A 64 2.37 13.17 6.42
C MET A 64 2.26 14.44 5.58
N ASP A 65 3.20 14.67 4.65
CA ASP A 65 3.20 15.81 3.73
C ASP A 65 2.28 15.60 2.50
N CYS A 66 1.64 14.43 2.41
CA CYS A 66 0.77 14.05 1.30
C CYS A 66 -0.70 13.94 1.74
N ASP A 67 -1.61 14.08 0.79
CA ASP A 67 -3.06 13.95 1.02
C ASP A 67 -3.49 12.49 1.17
N ALA A 68 -2.76 11.58 0.54
CA ALA A 68 -3.03 10.14 0.59
C ALA A 68 -1.75 9.32 0.40
N VAL A 69 -1.82 8.05 0.78
CA VAL A 69 -0.77 7.06 0.55
C VAL A 69 -1.30 5.99 -0.38
N LEU A 70 -0.63 5.80 -1.52
CA LEU A 70 -0.81 4.66 -2.39
C LEU A 70 0.22 3.60 -2.00
N PHE A 71 -0.26 2.50 -1.47
CA PHE A 71 0.57 1.42 -0.94
C PHE A 71 0.29 0.13 -1.73
N ALA A 72 1.34 -0.57 -2.14
CA ALA A 72 1.18 -1.83 -2.88
C ALA A 72 1.28 -3.05 -1.97
N ALA A 73 2.48 -3.61 -1.83
CA ALA A 73 2.66 -4.83 -1.05
C ALA A 73 4.00 -4.83 -0.30
N VAL A 74 4.03 -5.51 0.83
CA VAL A 74 5.26 -5.83 1.56
C VAL A 74 5.25 -7.31 1.92
N GLY A 75 6.42 -7.92 1.91
CA GLY A 75 6.66 -9.33 2.20
C GLY A 75 7.70 -9.89 1.23
N ASP A 76 8.87 -10.24 1.74
CA ASP A 76 9.93 -10.89 0.97
C ASP A 76 10.27 -12.23 1.63
N PRO A 77 10.21 -13.35 0.88
CA PRO A 77 10.49 -14.69 1.39
C PRO A 77 11.83 -14.84 2.14
N LYS A 78 12.81 -13.98 1.87
CA LYS A 78 14.08 -13.99 2.59
C LYS A 78 13.92 -13.68 4.09
N TYR A 79 12.91 -12.88 4.45
CA TYR A 79 12.60 -12.57 5.86
C TYR A 79 11.72 -13.63 6.51
N ASP A 80 10.88 -14.34 5.74
CA ASP A 80 10.00 -15.40 6.25
C ASP A 80 10.79 -16.62 6.70
N ASN A 81 11.85 -16.94 5.97
CA ASN A 81 12.67 -18.13 6.20
C ASN A 81 13.90 -17.90 7.09
N ASP A 82 14.13 -16.67 7.54
CA ASP A 82 15.24 -16.33 8.43
C ASP A 82 14.77 -16.25 9.90
N PRO A 83 15.02 -17.30 10.70
CA PRO A 83 14.67 -17.30 12.13
C PRO A 83 15.50 -16.31 12.96
N THR A 84 16.58 -15.76 12.39
CA THR A 84 17.46 -14.78 13.06
C THR A 84 17.00 -13.34 12.82
N SER A 85 16.14 -13.11 11.84
CA SER A 85 15.63 -11.79 11.53
C SER A 85 14.72 -11.28 12.66
N LYS A 86 15.14 -10.21 13.31
CA LYS A 86 14.38 -9.53 14.37
C LYS A 86 13.33 -8.57 13.82
N VAL A 87 13.48 -8.18 12.55
CA VAL A 87 12.63 -7.18 11.89
C VAL A 87 12.06 -7.80 10.62
N ARG A 88 10.74 -7.65 10.43
CA ARG A 88 10.02 -8.17 9.27
C ARG A 88 9.34 -7.04 8.48
N PRO A 89 9.21 -7.18 7.16
CA PRO A 89 8.57 -6.18 6.31
C PRO A 89 7.16 -5.78 6.76
N GLU A 90 6.37 -6.75 7.22
CA GLU A 90 4.98 -6.55 7.69
C GLU A 90 4.88 -5.63 8.91
N GLN A 91 5.92 -5.57 9.73
CA GLN A 91 5.98 -4.63 10.85
C GLN A 91 5.94 -3.17 10.37
N GLY A 92 6.47 -2.91 9.16
CA GLY A 92 6.36 -1.60 8.51
C GLY A 92 4.93 -1.19 8.22
N LEU A 93 4.10 -2.10 7.73
CA LEU A 93 2.68 -1.86 7.50
C LEU A 93 1.93 -1.53 8.81
N LEU A 94 2.21 -2.26 9.87
CA LEU A 94 1.60 -2.03 11.19
C LEU A 94 2.06 -0.69 11.77
N ALA A 95 3.36 -0.39 11.67
CA ALA A 95 3.92 0.88 12.10
C ALA A 95 3.33 2.07 11.33
N MET A 96 3.19 1.96 10.00
CA MET A 96 2.53 2.95 9.16
C MET A 96 1.12 3.24 9.63
N ARG A 97 0.28 2.21 9.78
CA ARG A 97 -1.11 2.35 10.23
C ARG A 97 -1.20 3.07 11.57
N LYS A 98 -0.34 2.69 12.51
CA LYS A 98 -0.30 3.29 13.86
C LYS A 98 0.17 4.75 13.82
N LYS A 99 1.30 5.03 13.17
CA LYS A 99 1.89 6.37 13.11
C LYS A 99 1.01 7.37 12.35
N LEU A 100 0.34 6.93 11.28
CA LEU A 100 -0.59 7.77 10.51
C LEU A 100 -1.97 7.88 11.16
N GLY A 101 -2.23 7.19 12.27
CA GLY A 101 -3.53 7.27 12.97
C GLY A 101 -4.69 6.67 12.19
N LEU A 102 -4.45 5.67 11.34
CA LEU A 102 -5.50 5.03 10.54
C LEU A 102 -6.39 4.18 11.45
N PHE A 103 -7.68 4.51 11.51
CA PHE A 103 -8.64 3.90 12.45
C PHE A 103 -9.63 2.94 11.79
N ALA A 104 -9.75 2.95 10.45
CA ALA A 104 -10.66 2.09 9.72
C ALA A 104 -9.91 1.23 8.70
N ASN A 105 -10.30 -0.04 8.58
CA ASN A 105 -9.83 -0.95 7.56
C ASN A 105 -11.03 -1.38 6.71
N ILE A 106 -11.23 -0.73 5.57
CA ILE A 106 -12.37 -0.99 4.68
C ILE A 106 -11.93 -2.00 3.62
N ARG A 107 -12.67 -3.11 3.54
CA ARG A 107 -12.46 -4.18 2.55
C ARG A 107 -13.76 -4.43 1.82
N PRO A 108 -14.05 -3.68 0.75
CA PRO A 108 -15.25 -3.91 -0.05
C PRO A 108 -15.16 -5.28 -0.73
N ILE A 109 -16.26 -6.03 -0.66
CA ILE A 109 -16.40 -7.33 -1.31
C ILE A 109 -17.65 -7.24 -2.17
N GLU A 110 -17.51 -7.56 -3.44
CA GLU A 110 -18.64 -7.66 -4.38
C GLU A 110 -18.69 -9.08 -4.93
N THR A 111 -19.89 -9.65 -5.00
CA THR A 111 -20.11 -10.96 -5.62
C THR A 111 -20.51 -10.74 -7.07
N PHE A 112 -19.79 -11.35 -8.00
CA PHE A 112 -20.19 -11.33 -9.42
C PHE A 112 -21.44 -12.18 -9.63
N ASP A 113 -22.38 -11.72 -10.45
CA ASP A 113 -23.65 -12.39 -10.73
C ASP A 113 -23.47 -13.88 -11.10
N CYS A 114 -22.48 -14.19 -11.91
CA CYS A 114 -22.16 -15.56 -12.31
C CYS A 114 -21.65 -16.45 -11.14
N LEU A 115 -21.25 -15.87 -10.01
CA LEU A 115 -20.73 -16.56 -8.83
C LEU A 115 -21.68 -16.51 -7.61
N VAL A 116 -22.82 -15.88 -7.70
CA VAL A 116 -23.80 -15.75 -6.60
C VAL A 116 -24.13 -17.12 -6.00
N HIS A 117 -24.31 -18.15 -6.85
CA HIS A 117 -24.62 -19.51 -6.42
C HIS A 117 -23.49 -20.19 -5.57
N LYS A 118 -22.29 -19.59 -5.52
CA LYS A 118 -21.15 -20.03 -4.69
C LYS A 118 -20.99 -19.19 -3.42
N SER A 119 -21.71 -18.08 -3.32
CA SER A 119 -21.65 -17.22 -2.14
C SER A 119 -22.29 -17.94 -0.93
N PRO A 120 -21.68 -17.86 0.26
CA PRO A 120 -22.30 -18.30 1.50
C PRO A 120 -23.33 -17.29 2.03
N LEU A 121 -23.40 -16.11 1.44
CA LEU A 121 -24.34 -15.05 1.80
C LEU A 121 -25.66 -15.26 1.07
N LYS A 122 -26.76 -14.78 1.67
CA LYS A 122 -28.07 -14.75 1.03
C LYS A 122 -28.10 -13.67 -0.06
N ASP A 123 -28.94 -13.87 -1.07
CA ASP A 123 -29.07 -12.93 -2.20
C ASP A 123 -29.55 -11.52 -1.79
N GLU A 124 -30.03 -11.36 -0.55
CA GLU A 124 -30.54 -10.11 0.00
C GLU A 124 -29.45 -9.29 0.74
N ILE A 125 -28.22 -9.80 0.84
CA ILE A 125 -27.08 -9.17 1.48
C ILE A 125 -26.04 -8.83 0.40
#